data_6dd6865774e44ebc97e86c362efdbd26
#
_entry.id   6dd6865774e44ebc97e86c362efdbd26
#
_cell.length_a   1.000
_cell.length_b   1.000
_cell.length_c   1.000
_cell.angle_alpha   90.00
_cell.angle_beta   90.00
_cell.angle_gamma   90.00
#
_symmetry.space_group_name_H-M   'P 1'
#
loop_
_entity.id
_entity.type
_entity.pdbx_description
1 polymer ?
#
loop_
_entity_poly.entity_id
_entity_poly.type
_entity_poly.pdbx_seq_one_letter_code
_entity_poly.pdbx_strand_id
1 'polypeptide(L)'
;MDPKTSVTHCPILSDDASGLKIDFYPFDPDFLDPPVTSVLLETSGKNEELPMHVHRKGQLVVALKGSVMCRSPRGWWIVPPNGAVWIPGGIPHSNHASDFAKLYVIFIAPDAAELPTECRSLTITPLIRELIRSLARLPPRYPKNGTTSRLARVLLDQLTLLAPDDVFLPISDNHRLQQIASSLLSNPADRSTVAEWGRRHAMSERTLARLVLSETGMTFGRWRERLHIIIALQRLSIGTSVQAVSLELGYEGPNSFITMFKKTMGQSPGKYREDKMEASQP
;
A
#
# COMPACT_ATOMS: atom_id res chain seq x y z
N MET A 1 -25.20 -28.58 1.51
CA MET A 1 -25.20 -28.10 0.10
C MET A 1 -24.13 -27.03 0.00
N ASP A 2 -22.95 -27.45 -0.50
CA ASP A 2 -21.81 -26.55 -0.70
C ASP A 2 -22.04 -25.63 -1.90
N PRO A 3 -21.77 -24.33 -1.82
CA PRO A 3 -21.67 -23.50 -2.99
C PRO A 3 -20.28 -23.69 -3.60
N LYS A 4 -20.21 -24.44 -4.67
CA LYS A 4 -19.05 -24.56 -5.55
C LYS A 4 -18.66 -23.16 -6.06
N THR A 5 -17.55 -22.64 -5.55
CA THR A 5 -16.87 -21.48 -6.14
C THR A 5 -16.27 -21.95 -7.47
N SER A 6 -16.88 -21.54 -8.57
CA SER A 6 -16.36 -21.82 -9.92
C SER A 6 -15.06 -21.03 -10.09
N VAL A 7 -13.97 -21.75 -10.18
CA VAL A 7 -12.67 -21.23 -10.62
C VAL A 7 -12.79 -20.89 -12.10
N THR A 8 -12.97 -19.62 -12.40
CA THR A 8 -13.01 -19.13 -13.78
C THR A 8 -11.57 -19.00 -14.29
N HIS A 9 -11.35 -19.50 -15.49
CA HIS A 9 -10.09 -19.62 -16.24
C HIS A 9 -9.23 -18.34 -16.21
N CYS A 10 -7.92 -18.56 -16.07
CA CYS A 10 -6.83 -17.61 -16.27
C CYS A 10 -6.93 -16.94 -17.65
N PRO A 11 -6.98 -15.59 -17.74
CA PRO A 11 -6.87 -14.92 -19.00
C PRO A 11 -5.43 -14.99 -19.54
N ILE A 12 -5.35 -15.06 -20.83
CA ILE A 12 -4.23 -15.28 -21.71
C ILE A 12 -3.00 -14.45 -21.33
N LEU A 13 -1.91 -15.13 -20.98
CA LEU A 13 -0.57 -14.56 -20.92
C LEU A 13 -0.14 -14.22 -22.36
N SER A 14 -0.07 -12.96 -22.73
CA SER A 14 0.64 -12.57 -23.93
C SER A 14 2.14 -12.58 -23.63
N ASP A 15 2.83 -13.64 -24.08
CA ASP A 15 4.28 -13.77 -24.06
C ASP A 15 4.90 -12.85 -25.13
N ASP A 16 4.73 -11.54 -25.02
CA ASP A 16 5.54 -10.65 -25.82
C ASP A 16 6.76 -10.21 -25.01
N ALA A 17 7.85 -9.91 -25.71
CA ALA A 17 9.17 -9.59 -25.15
C ALA A 17 9.20 -8.28 -24.31
N SER A 18 8.05 -7.69 -23.99
CA SER A 18 7.88 -6.42 -23.27
C SER A 18 7.60 -6.56 -21.78
N GLY A 19 7.57 -7.79 -21.23
CA GLY A 19 7.26 -8.07 -19.82
C GLY A 19 5.77 -8.38 -19.59
N LEU A 20 5.48 -9.07 -18.49
CA LEU A 20 4.13 -9.49 -18.14
C LEU A 20 3.29 -8.27 -17.78
N LYS A 21 2.39 -7.85 -18.68
CA LYS A 21 1.30 -6.92 -18.36
C LYS A 21 0.08 -7.75 -17.98
N ILE A 22 -0.44 -7.51 -16.81
CA ILE A 22 -1.67 -8.16 -16.33
C ILE A 22 -2.72 -7.07 -16.19
N ASP A 23 -3.88 -7.28 -16.81
CA ASP A 23 -5.07 -6.54 -16.44
C ASP A 23 -5.42 -6.84 -14.99
N PHE A 24 -5.94 -5.88 -14.25
CA PHE A 24 -6.20 -5.93 -12.80
C PHE A 24 -7.19 -7.05 -12.38
N TYR A 25 -7.40 -8.08 -13.19
CA TYR A 25 -8.33 -9.21 -13.00
C TYR A 25 -7.60 -10.51 -12.57
N PRO A 26 -8.28 -11.50 -12.02
CA PRO A 26 -7.74 -12.48 -11.09
C PRO A 26 -6.59 -13.29 -11.70
N PHE A 27 -5.39 -12.82 -11.46
CA PHE A 27 -4.17 -13.57 -11.67
C PHE A 27 -3.89 -14.38 -10.40
N ASP A 28 -3.82 -15.67 -10.51
CA ASP A 28 -3.39 -16.53 -9.40
C ASP A 28 -1.87 -16.71 -9.44
N PRO A 29 -1.13 -16.04 -8.52
CA PRO A 29 0.33 -16.13 -8.49
C PRO A 29 0.84 -17.51 -8.10
N ASP A 30 0.01 -18.36 -7.52
CA ASP A 30 0.39 -19.68 -7.05
C ASP A 30 0.59 -20.69 -8.18
N PHE A 31 0.10 -20.38 -9.41
CA PHE A 31 0.38 -21.17 -10.63
C PHE A 31 1.79 -20.91 -11.22
N LEU A 32 2.54 -19.96 -10.70
CA LEU A 32 3.91 -19.70 -11.16
C LEU A 32 4.92 -20.47 -10.30
N ASP A 33 5.74 -21.31 -10.94
CA ASP A 33 6.79 -22.09 -10.26
C ASP A 33 7.94 -21.26 -9.66
N PRO A 34 8.43 -20.17 -10.30
CA PRO A 34 9.55 -19.42 -9.76
C PRO A 34 9.29 -18.88 -8.37
N PRO A 35 10.32 -18.89 -7.48
CA PRO A 35 10.17 -18.39 -6.11
C PRO A 35 9.87 -16.90 -6.04
N VAL A 36 10.27 -16.12 -7.05
CA VAL A 36 9.99 -14.69 -7.18
C VAL A 36 9.48 -14.39 -8.57
N THR A 37 8.37 -13.67 -8.65
CA THR A 37 7.82 -13.17 -9.93
C THR A 37 7.47 -11.71 -9.77
N SER A 38 7.96 -10.86 -10.66
CA SER A 38 7.64 -9.43 -10.68
C SER A 38 6.75 -9.11 -11.87
N VAL A 39 5.69 -8.36 -11.63
CA VAL A 39 4.68 -7.98 -12.63
C VAL A 39 4.51 -6.47 -12.61
N LEU A 40 4.40 -5.87 -13.79
CA LEU A 40 4.02 -4.48 -13.93
C LEU A 40 2.51 -4.38 -14.17
N LEU A 41 1.80 -3.64 -13.31
CA LEU A 41 0.39 -3.32 -13.44
C LEU A 41 0.23 -1.83 -13.80
N GLU A 42 -0.59 -1.55 -14.80
CA GLU A 42 -0.99 -0.19 -15.17
C GLU A 42 -2.52 -0.11 -15.17
N THR A 43 -3.08 0.83 -14.42
CA THR A 43 -4.53 1.03 -14.34
C THR A 43 -5.02 2.02 -15.39
N SER A 44 -6.24 1.81 -15.91
CA SER A 44 -6.76 2.48 -17.10
C SER A 44 -7.60 3.73 -16.83
N GLY A 45 -7.50 4.36 -15.66
CA GLY A 45 -8.26 5.57 -15.33
C GLY A 45 -9.69 5.31 -14.86
N LYS A 46 -9.99 4.09 -14.47
CA LYS A 46 -11.15 3.72 -13.65
C LYS A 46 -10.63 3.23 -12.31
N ASN A 47 -11.26 3.63 -11.23
CA ASN A 47 -11.00 3.09 -9.90
C ASN A 47 -11.03 1.55 -9.97
N GLU A 48 -9.86 0.92 -10.03
CA GLU A 48 -9.76 -0.52 -10.18
C GLU A 48 -9.57 -1.13 -8.79
N GLU A 49 -10.50 -1.98 -8.41
CA GLU A 49 -10.47 -2.71 -7.14
C GLU A 49 -10.32 -4.20 -7.40
N LEU A 50 -9.25 -4.79 -6.85
CA LEU A 50 -9.13 -6.22 -6.70
C LEU A 50 -9.82 -6.61 -5.39
N PRO A 51 -10.93 -7.38 -5.43
CA PRO A 51 -11.69 -7.71 -4.25
C PRO A 51 -10.88 -8.55 -3.26
N MET A 52 -11.42 -8.74 -2.06
CA MET A 52 -10.80 -9.56 -1.02
C MET A 52 -10.47 -10.96 -1.55
N HIS A 53 -9.20 -11.33 -1.51
CA HIS A 53 -8.68 -12.62 -1.97
C HIS A 53 -7.51 -13.07 -1.09
N VAL A 54 -7.05 -14.29 -1.30
CA VAL A 54 -5.91 -14.87 -0.58
C VAL A 54 -5.13 -15.78 -1.53
N HIS A 55 -3.81 -15.77 -1.41
CA HIS A 55 -2.91 -16.69 -2.12
C HIS A 55 -1.74 -17.10 -1.20
N ARG A 56 -1.06 -18.18 -1.56
CA ARG A 56 0.02 -18.76 -0.76
C ARG A 56 1.30 -17.94 -0.79
N LYS A 57 1.65 -17.38 -1.96
CA LYS A 57 2.83 -16.50 -2.08
C LYS A 57 2.60 -15.20 -1.34
N GLY A 58 3.64 -14.66 -0.70
CA GLY A 58 3.61 -13.30 -0.21
C GLY A 58 3.63 -12.29 -1.37
N GLN A 59 3.14 -11.09 -1.13
CA GLN A 59 3.02 -10.03 -2.12
C GLN A 59 3.70 -8.76 -1.63
N LEU A 60 4.62 -8.23 -2.44
CA LEU A 60 5.17 -6.88 -2.27
C LEU A 60 4.57 -5.97 -3.34
N VAL A 61 3.82 -4.96 -2.94
CA VAL A 61 3.26 -3.94 -3.84
C VAL A 61 4.09 -2.69 -3.77
N VAL A 62 4.61 -2.23 -4.90
CA VAL A 62 5.44 -1.02 -5.03
C VAL A 62 4.77 -0.05 -5.98
N ALA A 63 4.42 1.15 -5.52
CA ALA A 63 3.85 2.19 -6.36
C ALA A 63 4.95 2.99 -7.04
N LEU A 64 4.88 3.12 -8.39
CA LEU A 64 5.75 3.97 -9.19
C LEU A 64 5.06 5.30 -9.51
N LYS A 65 3.78 5.25 -9.83
CA LYS A 65 2.92 6.40 -10.11
C LYS A 65 1.54 6.14 -9.52
N GLY A 66 0.87 7.18 -9.04
CA GLY A 66 -0.40 7.02 -8.33
C GLY A 66 -0.17 6.42 -6.95
N SER A 67 -1.17 5.75 -6.44
CA SER A 67 -1.13 5.08 -5.14
C SER A 67 -1.97 3.81 -5.15
N VAL A 68 -1.71 2.93 -4.21
CA VAL A 68 -2.56 1.77 -3.96
C VAL A 68 -2.92 1.70 -2.48
N MET A 69 -4.17 1.41 -2.20
CA MET A 69 -4.66 1.08 -0.86
C MET A 69 -4.79 -0.43 -0.76
N CYS A 70 -4.01 -1.03 0.13
CA CYS A 70 -4.12 -2.44 0.48
C CYS A 70 -4.89 -2.56 1.78
N ARG A 71 -5.93 -3.39 1.81
CA ARG A 71 -6.74 -3.65 3.00
C ARG A 71 -6.55 -5.10 3.43
N SER A 72 -6.39 -5.32 4.72
CA SER A 72 -6.41 -6.64 5.34
C SER A 72 -7.17 -6.58 6.66
N PRO A 73 -7.49 -7.72 7.30
CA PRO A 73 -8.12 -7.75 8.63
C PRO A 73 -7.37 -6.97 9.71
N ARG A 74 -6.06 -6.78 9.57
CA ARG A 74 -5.24 -6.08 10.58
C ARG A 74 -5.02 -4.60 10.31
N GLY A 75 -5.43 -4.06 9.16
CA GLY A 75 -5.25 -2.65 8.87
C GLY A 75 -5.30 -2.30 7.39
N TRP A 76 -5.16 -1.02 7.13
CA TRP A 76 -5.10 -0.45 5.80
C TRP A 76 -3.73 0.17 5.59
N TRP A 77 -3.12 -0.18 4.48
CA TRP A 77 -1.84 0.36 4.03
C TRP A 77 -2.06 1.16 2.77
N ILE A 78 -1.69 2.42 2.81
CA ILE A 78 -1.68 3.25 1.62
C ILE A 78 -0.24 3.37 1.16
N VAL A 79 0.01 2.91 -0.05
CA VAL A 79 1.33 2.90 -0.68
C VAL A 79 1.42 4.11 -1.59
N PRO A 80 2.12 5.16 -1.19
CA PRO A 80 2.40 6.32 -2.04
C PRO A 80 3.47 5.95 -3.09
N PRO A 81 3.66 6.77 -4.13
CA PRO A 81 4.77 6.59 -5.05
C PRO A 81 6.11 6.43 -4.33
N ASN A 82 6.91 5.47 -4.78
CA ASN A 82 8.16 5.03 -4.17
C ASN A 82 8.05 4.40 -2.77
N GLY A 83 6.85 4.16 -2.29
CA GLY A 83 6.59 3.30 -1.14
C GLY A 83 6.30 1.87 -1.55
N ALA A 84 6.29 0.97 -0.57
CA ALA A 84 5.86 -0.40 -0.75
C ALA A 84 5.09 -0.91 0.47
N VAL A 85 4.29 -1.94 0.26
CA VAL A 85 3.73 -2.76 1.33
C VAL A 85 4.06 -4.23 1.07
N TRP A 86 4.50 -4.90 2.11
CA TRP A 86 4.64 -6.34 2.17
C TRP A 86 3.38 -6.95 2.79
N ILE A 87 2.80 -7.92 2.11
CA ILE A 87 1.66 -8.72 2.58
C ILE A 87 2.11 -10.18 2.56
N PRO A 88 2.25 -10.84 3.72
CA PRO A 88 2.63 -12.26 3.79
C PRO A 88 1.61 -13.15 3.10
N GLY A 89 2.06 -14.30 2.59
CA GLY A 89 1.17 -15.32 2.05
C GLY A 89 0.15 -15.81 3.08
N GLY A 90 -1.05 -16.15 2.62
CA GLY A 90 -2.15 -16.60 3.48
C GLY A 90 -2.91 -15.48 4.20
N ILE A 91 -2.51 -14.22 4.07
CA ILE A 91 -3.25 -13.08 4.63
C ILE A 91 -4.31 -12.62 3.61
N PRO A 92 -5.62 -12.66 3.96
CA PRO A 92 -6.67 -12.10 3.13
C PRO A 92 -6.44 -10.60 2.91
N HIS A 93 -6.55 -10.15 1.65
CA HIS A 93 -6.35 -8.74 1.34
C HIS A 93 -7.12 -8.32 0.08
N SER A 94 -7.36 -7.01 -0.03
CA SER A 94 -7.88 -6.36 -1.24
C SER A 94 -6.97 -5.20 -1.61
N ASN A 95 -6.92 -4.88 -2.90
CA ASN A 95 -6.12 -3.77 -3.42
C ASN A 95 -7.02 -2.82 -4.21
N HIS A 96 -6.89 -1.54 -3.94
CA HIS A 96 -7.58 -0.47 -4.63
C HIS A 96 -6.55 0.53 -5.17
N ALA A 97 -6.37 0.55 -6.47
CA ALA A 97 -5.41 1.44 -7.12
C ALA A 97 -6.07 2.74 -7.56
N SER A 98 -5.36 3.85 -7.43
CA SER A 98 -5.80 5.13 -7.98
C SER A 98 -5.81 5.10 -9.51
N ASP A 99 -6.52 6.05 -10.12
CA ASP A 99 -6.55 6.22 -11.57
C ASP A 99 -5.11 6.40 -12.11
N PHE A 100 -4.87 5.77 -13.28
CA PHE A 100 -3.56 5.81 -13.96
C PHE A 100 -2.37 5.44 -13.07
N ALA A 101 -2.58 4.56 -12.10
CA ALA A 101 -1.51 4.05 -11.27
C ALA A 101 -0.60 3.11 -12.07
N LYS A 102 0.69 3.12 -11.70
CA LYS A 102 1.70 2.21 -12.21
C LYS A 102 2.38 1.54 -11.03
N LEU A 103 2.24 0.23 -10.95
CA LEU A 103 2.64 -0.56 -9.80
C LEU A 103 3.52 -1.72 -10.24
N TYR A 104 4.54 -2.03 -9.45
CA TYR A 104 5.11 -3.38 -9.47
C TYR A 104 4.46 -4.22 -8.38
N VAL A 105 4.06 -5.42 -8.74
CA VAL A 105 3.61 -6.44 -7.80
C VAL A 105 4.57 -7.61 -7.88
N ILE A 106 5.19 -7.93 -6.77
CA ILE A 106 6.18 -8.98 -6.66
C ILE A 106 5.61 -10.09 -5.79
N PHE A 107 5.47 -11.28 -6.37
CA PHE A 107 5.03 -12.47 -5.67
C PHE A 107 6.23 -13.29 -5.23
N ILE A 108 6.28 -13.66 -3.96
CA ILE A 108 7.41 -14.33 -3.32
C ILE A 108 6.91 -15.61 -2.64
N ALA A 109 7.51 -16.75 -2.98
CA ALA A 109 7.19 -18.03 -2.36
C ALA A 109 7.54 -18.00 -0.84
N PRO A 110 6.75 -18.67 0.01
CA PRO A 110 6.93 -18.60 1.48
C PRO A 110 8.31 -19.05 1.97
N ASP A 111 8.93 -19.97 1.23
CA ASP A 111 10.23 -20.57 1.52
C ASP A 111 11.42 -19.91 0.79
N ALA A 112 11.15 -18.83 0.05
CA ALA A 112 12.19 -18.16 -0.73
C ALA A 112 13.16 -17.33 0.10
N ALA A 113 12.70 -16.72 1.19
CA ALA A 113 13.50 -15.94 2.15
C ALA A 113 12.74 -15.78 3.47
N GLU A 114 13.48 -15.47 4.55
CA GLU A 114 12.89 -15.09 5.84
C GLU A 114 12.37 -13.65 5.80
N LEU A 115 11.12 -13.49 5.35
CA LEU A 115 10.43 -12.21 5.31
C LEU A 115 9.46 -12.07 6.49
N PRO A 116 9.06 -10.84 6.86
CA PRO A 116 8.14 -10.62 7.97
C PRO A 116 6.84 -11.42 7.84
N THR A 117 6.36 -11.97 8.95
CA THR A 117 5.08 -12.71 9.03
C THR A 117 3.85 -11.80 9.17
N GLU A 118 4.07 -10.49 9.24
CA GLU A 118 3.03 -9.46 9.34
C GLU A 118 3.11 -8.50 8.16
N CYS A 119 1.96 -7.90 7.81
CA CYS A 119 1.93 -6.82 6.82
C CYS A 119 2.74 -5.63 7.31
N ARG A 120 3.58 -5.07 6.43
CA ARG A 120 4.46 -3.93 6.76
C ARG A 120 4.62 -2.98 5.59
N SER A 121 4.64 -1.69 5.89
CA SER A 121 5.15 -0.68 4.95
C SER A 121 6.67 -0.76 4.90
N LEU A 122 7.24 -0.55 3.72
CA LEU A 122 8.67 -0.59 3.46
C LEU A 122 9.09 0.61 2.61
N THR A 123 10.23 1.19 2.92
CA THR A 123 10.87 2.18 2.05
C THR A 123 11.82 1.47 1.08
N ILE A 124 11.54 1.61 -0.22
CA ILE A 124 12.30 0.91 -1.27
C ILE A 124 13.55 1.70 -1.66
N THR A 125 14.71 1.05 -1.54
CA THR A 125 15.97 1.62 -1.98
C THR A 125 16.08 1.68 -3.52
N PRO A 126 16.91 2.56 -4.09
CA PRO A 126 17.15 2.59 -5.55
C PRO A 126 17.56 1.21 -6.10
N LEU A 127 18.43 0.48 -5.40
CA LEU A 127 18.85 -0.86 -5.82
C LEU A 127 17.68 -1.83 -5.91
N ILE A 128 16.84 -1.90 -4.89
CA ILE A 128 15.66 -2.77 -4.88
C ILE A 128 14.72 -2.41 -6.03
N ARG A 129 14.50 -1.12 -6.28
CA ARG A 129 13.65 -0.65 -7.38
C ARG A 129 14.17 -1.15 -8.74
N GLU A 130 15.47 -1.02 -8.99
CA GLU A 130 16.04 -1.46 -10.27
C GLU A 130 16.05 -2.99 -10.42
N LEU A 131 16.23 -3.74 -9.35
CA LEU A 131 16.09 -5.20 -9.35
C LEU A 131 14.65 -5.61 -9.69
N ILE A 132 13.65 -4.99 -9.06
CA ILE A 132 12.23 -5.23 -9.34
C ILE A 132 11.91 -4.90 -10.80
N ARG A 133 12.34 -3.73 -11.28
CA ARG A 133 12.17 -3.28 -12.66
C ARG A 133 12.79 -4.25 -13.67
N SER A 134 13.99 -4.73 -13.38
CA SER A 134 14.69 -5.68 -14.23
C SER A 134 13.97 -7.03 -14.28
N LEU A 135 13.52 -7.54 -13.13
CA LEU A 135 12.76 -8.79 -13.06
C LEU A 135 11.41 -8.69 -13.78
N ALA A 136 10.73 -7.54 -13.71
CA ALA A 136 9.44 -7.35 -14.38
C ALA A 136 9.54 -7.32 -15.93
N ARG A 137 10.74 -7.12 -16.48
CA ARG A 137 11.02 -7.15 -17.93
C ARG A 137 11.47 -8.50 -18.45
N LEU A 138 11.73 -9.44 -17.54
CA LEU A 138 12.17 -10.79 -17.86
C LEU A 138 11.00 -11.75 -17.86
N PRO A 139 11.08 -12.88 -18.59
CA PRO A 139 10.03 -13.89 -18.56
C PRO A 139 9.72 -14.32 -17.12
N PRO A 140 8.43 -14.47 -16.75
CA PRO A 140 8.02 -14.84 -15.41
C PRO A 140 8.44 -16.27 -15.03
N ARG A 141 8.72 -17.11 -16.03
CA ARG A 141 9.27 -18.46 -15.86
C ARG A 141 10.74 -18.46 -16.23
N TYR A 142 11.60 -18.87 -15.31
CA TYR A 142 13.05 -18.90 -15.49
C TYR A 142 13.70 -20.11 -14.80
N PRO A 143 14.87 -20.58 -15.32
CA PRO A 143 15.59 -21.70 -14.73
C PRO A 143 16.13 -21.36 -13.33
N LYS A 144 16.11 -22.33 -12.42
CA LYS A 144 16.58 -22.17 -11.03
C LYS A 144 18.03 -21.66 -10.91
N ASN A 145 18.90 -21.98 -11.85
CA ASN A 145 20.32 -21.62 -11.83
C ASN A 145 20.71 -20.55 -12.88
N GLY A 146 19.71 -19.84 -13.44
CA GLY A 146 19.91 -18.82 -14.47
C GLY A 146 20.28 -17.45 -13.93
N THR A 147 20.52 -16.50 -14.83
CA THR A 147 20.80 -15.09 -14.48
C THR A 147 19.62 -14.47 -13.74
N THR A 148 18.40 -14.72 -14.20
CA THR A 148 17.18 -14.22 -13.56
C THR A 148 17.03 -14.72 -12.12
N SER A 149 17.38 -16.00 -11.88
CA SER A 149 17.36 -16.58 -10.53
C SER A 149 18.37 -15.88 -9.60
N ARG A 150 19.55 -15.51 -10.10
CA ARG A 150 20.53 -14.73 -9.31
C ARG A 150 20.01 -13.34 -8.97
N LEU A 151 19.39 -12.64 -9.94
CA LEU A 151 18.75 -11.34 -9.67
C LEU A 151 17.64 -11.45 -8.61
N ALA A 152 16.80 -12.47 -8.72
CA ALA A 152 15.76 -12.74 -7.74
C ALA A 152 16.35 -12.99 -6.33
N ARG A 153 17.45 -13.73 -6.25
CA ARG A 153 18.17 -13.97 -4.99
C ARG A 153 18.68 -12.67 -4.38
N VAL A 154 19.33 -11.82 -5.16
CA VAL A 154 19.83 -10.51 -4.68
C VAL A 154 18.65 -9.65 -4.21
N LEU A 155 17.52 -9.65 -4.91
CA LEU A 155 16.33 -8.93 -4.46
C LEU A 155 15.86 -9.44 -3.07
N LEU A 156 15.76 -10.76 -2.89
CA LEU A 156 15.37 -11.35 -1.60
C LEU A 156 16.34 -10.97 -0.47
N ASP A 157 17.65 -11.07 -0.70
CA ASP A 157 18.68 -10.68 0.26
C ASP A 157 18.54 -9.19 0.65
N GLN A 158 18.25 -8.32 -0.30
CA GLN A 158 18.03 -6.89 -0.03
C GLN A 158 16.73 -6.61 0.72
N LEU A 159 15.67 -7.37 0.47
CA LEU A 159 14.39 -7.21 1.17
C LEU A 159 14.48 -7.60 2.65
N THR A 160 15.27 -8.61 3.00
CA THR A 160 15.50 -9.01 4.39
C THR A 160 16.24 -7.95 5.22
N LEU A 161 16.99 -7.06 4.56
CA LEU A 161 17.74 -5.98 5.22
C LEU A 161 16.91 -4.71 5.44
N LEU A 162 15.69 -4.63 4.88
CA LEU A 162 14.86 -3.43 5.01
C LEU A 162 14.32 -3.27 6.43
N ALA A 163 14.54 -2.09 6.99
CA ALA A 163 13.84 -1.70 8.21
C ALA A 163 12.35 -1.47 7.92
N PRO A 164 11.46 -1.85 8.85
CA PRO A 164 10.04 -1.54 8.72
C PRO A 164 9.82 -0.03 8.74
N ASP A 165 8.88 0.43 7.91
CA ASP A 165 8.39 1.80 7.94
C ASP A 165 7.02 1.82 8.62
N ASP A 166 6.81 2.75 9.57
CA ASP A 166 5.58 2.79 10.38
C ASP A 166 4.41 3.52 9.69
N VAL A 167 4.44 3.65 8.36
CA VAL A 167 3.40 4.39 7.60
C VAL A 167 2.23 3.47 7.25
N PHE A 168 1.43 3.11 8.25
CA PHE A 168 0.16 2.42 8.05
C PHE A 168 -0.93 3.00 8.95
N LEU A 169 -2.19 2.81 8.58
CA LEU A 169 -3.33 3.15 9.42
C LEU A 169 -3.85 1.88 10.08
N PRO A 170 -3.64 1.67 11.38
CA PRO A 170 -4.22 0.51 12.05
C PRO A 170 -5.75 0.64 12.03
N ILE A 171 -6.40 -0.38 11.49
CA ILE A 171 -7.85 -0.52 11.48
C ILE A 171 -8.14 -1.98 11.76
N SER A 172 -9.07 -2.25 12.66
CA SER A 172 -9.54 -3.60 12.94
C SER A 172 -10.76 -3.95 12.08
N ASP A 173 -11.25 -5.19 12.22
CA ASP A 173 -12.50 -5.66 11.60
C ASP A 173 -13.74 -5.00 12.20
N ASN A 174 -13.60 -4.08 13.16
CA ASN A 174 -14.71 -3.37 13.74
C ASN A 174 -15.39 -2.47 12.71
N HIS A 175 -16.57 -2.84 12.28
CA HIS A 175 -17.36 -2.18 11.23
C HIS A 175 -17.55 -0.67 11.49
N ARG A 176 -17.74 -0.24 12.74
CA ARG A 176 -17.88 1.19 13.07
C ARG A 176 -16.59 1.97 12.84
N LEU A 177 -15.45 1.36 13.21
CA LEU A 177 -14.15 1.99 12.97
C LEU A 177 -13.83 2.07 11.47
N GLN A 178 -14.18 1.04 10.71
CA GLN A 178 -14.06 1.06 9.24
C GLN A 178 -14.93 2.13 8.59
N GLN A 179 -16.17 2.32 9.06
CA GLN A 179 -17.03 3.40 8.58
C GLN A 179 -16.46 4.78 8.87
N ILE A 180 -15.92 5.00 10.08
CA ILE A 180 -15.28 6.27 10.46
C ILE A 180 -14.05 6.51 9.59
N ALA A 181 -13.20 5.50 9.39
CA ALA A 181 -12.03 5.60 8.52
C ALA A 181 -12.41 5.95 7.08
N SER A 182 -13.40 5.26 6.51
CA SER A 182 -13.90 5.55 5.15
C SER A 182 -14.45 6.97 5.03
N SER A 183 -15.20 7.44 6.03
CA SER A 183 -15.73 8.80 6.06
C SER A 183 -14.62 9.85 6.12
N LEU A 184 -13.60 9.63 6.94
CA LEU A 184 -12.42 10.51 7.04
C LEU A 184 -11.57 10.50 5.76
N LEU A 185 -11.46 9.34 5.07
CA LEU A 185 -10.78 9.27 3.78
C LEU A 185 -11.54 10.04 2.69
N SER A 186 -12.87 9.97 2.70
CA SER A 186 -13.72 10.69 1.74
C SER A 186 -13.77 12.19 2.00
N ASN A 187 -13.62 12.60 3.26
CA ASN A 187 -13.58 14.01 3.67
C ASN A 187 -12.50 14.24 4.74
N PRO A 188 -11.23 14.30 4.35
CA PRO A 188 -10.12 14.45 5.30
C PRO A 188 -10.10 15.82 5.99
N ALA A 189 -10.82 16.80 5.45
CA ALA A 189 -10.99 18.12 6.07
C ALA A 189 -11.95 18.13 7.27
N ASP A 190 -12.64 17.03 7.56
CA ASP A 190 -13.57 16.96 8.69
C ASP A 190 -12.83 17.07 10.03
N ARG A 191 -12.97 18.23 10.67
CA ARG A 191 -12.35 18.58 11.96
C ARG A 191 -13.26 18.31 13.14
N SER A 192 -14.37 17.60 12.93
CA SER A 192 -15.31 17.26 14.00
C SER A 192 -14.60 16.63 15.19
N THR A 193 -15.10 16.96 16.37
CA THR A 193 -14.62 16.43 17.65
C THR A 193 -14.96 14.95 17.83
N VAL A 194 -14.31 14.27 18.76
CA VAL A 194 -14.62 12.87 19.11
C VAL A 194 -16.09 12.74 19.55
N ALA A 195 -16.62 13.75 20.24
CA ALA A 195 -18.04 13.77 20.66
C ALA A 195 -18.99 13.82 19.46
N GLU A 196 -18.69 14.64 18.45
CA GLU A 196 -19.49 14.74 17.23
C GLU A 196 -19.43 13.46 16.40
N TRP A 197 -18.25 12.88 16.23
CA TRP A 197 -18.06 11.58 15.61
C TRP A 197 -18.79 10.47 16.37
N GLY A 198 -18.73 10.49 17.71
CA GLY A 198 -19.50 9.57 18.55
C GLY A 198 -20.99 9.65 18.26
N ARG A 199 -21.59 10.85 18.25
CA ARG A 199 -23.01 11.06 17.97
C ARG A 199 -23.42 10.53 16.58
N ARG A 200 -22.62 10.75 15.54
CA ARG A 200 -22.88 10.24 14.18
C ARG A 200 -22.95 8.73 14.12
N HIS A 201 -22.25 8.04 15.01
CA HIS A 201 -22.20 6.57 15.08
C HIS A 201 -22.93 5.96 16.28
N ALA A 202 -23.88 6.71 16.89
CA ALA A 202 -24.67 6.30 18.05
C ALA A 202 -23.81 5.81 19.23
N MET A 203 -22.71 6.55 19.51
CA MET A 203 -21.79 6.30 20.62
C MET A 203 -21.57 7.56 21.44
N SER A 204 -21.31 7.39 22.75
CA SER A 204 -20.76 8.47 23.55
C SER A 204 -19.30 8.77 23.16
N GLU A 205 -18.81 9.98 23.44
CA GLU A 205 -17.40 10.34 23.26
C GLU A 205 -16.46 9.32 23.94
N ARG A 206 -16.75 8.95 25.19
CA ARG A 206 -15.98 7.95 25.95
C ARG A 206 -15.97 6.60 25.26
N THR A 207 -17.09 6.16 24.70
CA THR A 207 -17.20 4.86 24.02
C THR A 207 -16.39 4.87 22.75
N LEU A 208 -16.47 5.93 21.94
CA LEU A 208 -15.65 6.05 20.72
C LEU A 208 -14.17 6.14 21.03
N ALA A 209 -13.77 6.97 21.99
CA ALA A 209 -12.35 7.10 22.37
C ALA A 209 -11.77 5.76 22.85
N ARG A 210 -12.53 5.00 23.65
CA ARG A 210 -12.11 3.66 24.12
C ARG A 210 -12.03 2.66 22.96
N LEU A 211 -13.02 2.67 22.05
CA LEU A 211 -13.02 1.82 20.87
C LEU A 211 -11.77 2.07 20.02
N VAL A 212 -11.48 3.32 19.64
CA VAL A 212 -10.31 3.64 18.83
C VAL A 212 -9.03 3.22 19.56
N LEU A 213 -8.89 3.49 20.85
CA LEU A 213 -7.70 3.12 21.63
C LEU A 213 -7.51 1.60 21.69
N SER A 214 -8.58 0.83 21.97
CA SER A 214 -8.50 -0.63 22.08
C SER A 214 -8.17 -1.30 20.75
N GLU A 215 -8.71 -0.77 19.64
CA GLU A 215 -8.58 -1.38 18.32
C GLU A 215 -7.30 -0.95 17.57
N THR A 216 -6.77 0.24 17.86
CA THR A 216 -5.65 0.83 17.11
C THR A 216 -4.40 1.11 17.95
N GLY A 217 -4.51 1.03 19.28
CA GLY A 217 -3.46 1.46 20.21
C GLY A 217 -3.25 2.98 20.24
N MET A 218 -4.11 3.77 19.60
CA MET A 218 -3.94 5.23 19.45
C MET A 218 -5.15 5.99 19.98
N THR A 219 -4.93 7.23 20.43
CA THR A 219 -6.05 8.16 20.63
C THR A 219 -6.66 8.53 19.26
N PHE A 220 -7.94 8.90 19.23
CA PHE A 220 -8.61 9.33 18.00
C PHE A 220 -7.87 10.47 17.28
N GLY A 221 -7.34 11.44 18.03
CA GLY A 221 -6.55 12.52 17.46
C GLY A 221 -5.29 12.03 16.74
N ARG A 222 -4.50 11.16 17.39
CA ARG A 222 -3.31 10.55 16.77
C ARG A 222 -3.64 9.66 15.59
N TRP A 223 -4.73 8.91 15.67
CA TRP A 223 -5.20 8.07 14.58
C TRP A 223 -5.60 8.89 13.35
N ARG A 224 -6.32 10.03 13.56
CA ARG A 224 -6.63 10.98 12.49
C ARG A 224 -5.37 11.68 11.94
N GLU A 225 -4.44 12.08 12.79
CA GLU A 225 -3.14 12.62 12.32
C GLU A 225 -2.40 11.63 11.43
N ARG A 226 -2.41 10.34 11.79
CA ARG A 226 -1.81 9.27 10.98
C ARG A 226 -2.47 9.17 9.60
N LEU A 227 -3.80 9.25 9.54
CA LEU A 227 -4.55 9.31 8.28
C LEU A 227 -4.14 10.52 7.44
N HIS A 228 -4.02 11.71 8.06
CA HIS A 228 -3.57 12.92 7.38
C HIS A 228 -2.15 12.76 6.80
N ILE A 229 -1.24 12.11 7.52
CA ILE A 229 0.10 11.81 7.02
C ILE A 229 0.02 10.95 5.76
N ILE A 230 -0.76 9.88 5.79
CA ILE A 230 -0.91 8.97 4.66
C ILE A 230 -1.43 9.71 3.42
N ILE A 231 -2.48 10.52 3.56
CA ILE A 231 -3.02 11.34 2.47
C ILE A 231 -1.97 12.35 1.99
N ALA A 232 -1.27 13.01 2.92
CA ALA A 232 -0.22 13.97 2.59
C ALA A 232 0.91 13.35 1.77
N LEU A 233 1.36 12.16 2.15
CA LEU A 233 2.41 11.43 1.41
C LEU A 233 1.97 11.13 -0.03
N GLN A 234 0.70 10.73 -0.24
CA GLN A 234 0.15 10.53 -1.59
C GLN A 234 0.17 11.82 -2.41
N ARG A 235 -0.36 12.92 -1.85
CA ARG A 235 -0.48 14.21 -2.55
C ARG A 235 0.88 14.83 -2.86
N LEU A 236 1.77 14.84 -1.88
CA LEU A 236 3.11 15.40 -2.04
C LEU A 236 3.94 14.62 -3.08
N SER A 237 3.80 13.31 -3.14
CA SER A 237 4.55 12.46 -4.07
C SER A 237 4.12 12.62 -5.54
N ILE A 238 2.91 13.10 -5.80
CA ILE A 238 2.45 13.48 -7.16
C ILE A 238 2.65 14.97 -7.46
N GLY A 239 3.39 15.71 -6.60
CA GLY A 239 3.78 17.09 -6.82
C GLY A 239 2.82 18.14 -6.27
N THR A 240 1.75 17.75 -5.55
CA THR A 240 0.81 18.71 -4.93
C THR A 240 1.57 19.62 -3.96
N SER A 241 1.27 20.92 -3.97
CA SER A 241 1.94 21.88 -3.11
C SER A 241 1.60 21.66 -1.63
N VAL A 242 2.54 21.97 -0.74
CA VAL A 242 2.33 21.88 0.73
C VAL A 242 1.10 22.65 1.19
N GLN A 243 0.87 23.81 0.59
CA GLN A 243 -0.29 24.66 0.88
C GLN A 243 -1.60 23.97 0.46
N ALA A 244 -1.67 23.40 -0.75
CA ALA A 244 -2.86 22.72 -1.23
C ALA A 244 -3.18 21.49 -0.38
N VAL A 245 -2.17 20.69 -0.01
CA VAL A 245 -2.32 19.53 0.90
C VAL A 245 -2.84 19.98 2.27
N SER A 246 -2.29 21.04 2.82
CA SER A 246 -2.72 21.61 4.10
C SER A 246 -4.21 21.98 4.09
N LEU A 247 -4.68 22.64 3.03
CA LEU A 247 -6.09 23.02 2.86
C LEU A 247 -6.99 21.79 2.67
N GLU A 248 -6.57 20.83 1.84
CA GLU A 248 -7.30 19.56 1.61
C GLU A 248 -7.51 18.80 2.93
N LEU A 249 -6.54 18.85 3.83
CA LEU A 249 -6.60 18.20 5.15
C LEU A 249 -7.31 19.07 6.21
N GLY A 250 -7.87 20.22 5.83
CA GLY A 250 -8.64 21.10 6.72
C GLY A 250 -7.80 21.86 7.74
N TYR A 251 -6.51 22.08 7.48
CA TYR A 251 -5.70 22.98 8.30
C TYR A 251 -5.96 24.44 7.91
N GLU A 252 -6.04 25.34 8.89
CA GLU A 252 -6.23 26.78 8.66
C GLU A 252 -5.09 27.41 7.85
N GLY A 253 -3.90 26.78 7.90
CA GLY A 253 -2.74 27.20 7.16
C GLY A 253 -1.63 26.16 7.19
N PRO A 254 -0.59 26.34 6.34
CA PRO A 254 0.45 25.34 6.18
C PRO A 254 1.30 25.10 7.44
N ASN A 255 1.44 26.08 8.33
CA ASN A 255 2.34 25.98 9.48
C ASN A 255 1.94 24.86 10.46
N SER A 256 0.65 24.74 10.77
CA SER A 256 0.13 23.67 11.65
C SER A 256 0.31 22.29 11.02
N PHE A 257 0.07 22.19 9.72
CA PHE A 257 0.32 20.95 8.96
C PHE A 257 1.82 20.60 8.93
N ILE A 258 2.70 21.58 8.61
CA ILE A 258 4.16 21.36 8.57
C ILE A 258 4.66 20.88 9.93
N THR A 259 4.19 21.46 11.03
CA THR A 259 4.56 21.06 12.39
C THR A 259 4.15 19.60 12.68
N MET A 260 2.90 19.25 12.38
CA MET A 260 2.38 17.89 12.55
C MET A 260 3.16 16.89 11.68
N PHE A 261 3.35 17.20 10.40
CA PHE A 261 4.07 16.36 9.46
C PHE A 261 5.53 16.13 9.91
N LYS A 262 6.25 17.20 10.25
CA LYS A 262 7.65 17.11 10.73
C LYS A 262 7.77 16.29 12.00
N LYS A 263 6.84 16.45 12.95
CA LYS A 263 6.81 15.67 14.20
C LYS A 263 6.67 14.16 13.93
N THR A 264 5.88 13.80 12.93
CA THR A 264 5.60 12.37 12.62
C THR A 264 6.63 11.76 11.69
N MET A 265 7.10 12.52 10.67
CA MET A 265 7.98 12.01 9.61
C MET A 265 9.46 12.35 9.80
N GLY A 266 9.82 13.12 10.83
CA GLY A 266 11.19 13.56 11.07
C GLY A 266 11.71 14.63 10.09
N GLN A 267 11.01 14.92 9.00
CA GLN A 267 11.38 15.90 7.97
C GLN A 267 10.19 16.77 7.55
N SER A 268 10.48 17.90 6.90
CA SER A 268 9.41 18.77 6.41
C SER A 268 8.70 18.20 5.17
N PRO A 269 7.40 18.55 4.94
CA PRO A 269 6.68 18.10 3.75
C PRO A 269 7.29 18.63 2.44
N GLY A 270 7.93 19.81 2.48
CA GLY A 270 8.66 20.37 1.32
C GLY A 270 9.84 19.50 0.95
N LYS A 271 10.69 19.16 1.92
CA LYS A 271 11.84 18.27 1.69
C LYS A 271 11.40 16.88 1.24
N TYR A 272 10.36 16.31 1.88
CA TYR A 272 9.80 15.03 1.44
C TYR A 272 9.39 15.06 -0.04
N ARG A 273 8.72 16.12 -0.48
CA ARG A 273 8.28 16.29 -1.87
C ARG A 273 9.49 16.38 -2.82
N GLU A 274 10.51 17.17 -2.48
CA GLU A 274 11.74 17.32 -3.26
C GLU A 274 12.45 15.98 -3.44
N ASP A 275 12.72 15.26 -2.33
CA ASP A 275 13.35 13.94 -2.34
C ASP A 275 12.59 12.92 -3.25
N LYS A 276 11.25 13.01 -3.27
CA LYS A 276 10.41 12.11 -4.10
C LYS A 276 10.36 12.53 -5.57
N MET A 277 10.42 13.81 -5.87
CA MET A 277 10.48 14.31 -7.25
C MET A 277 11.83 14.00 -7.90
N GLU A 278 12.95 14.16 -7.19
CA GLU A 278 14.28 13.79 -7.66
C GLU A 278 14.37 12.28 -7.93
N ALA A 279 13.81 11.45 -7.05
CA ALA A 279 13.77 9.99 -7.22
C ALA A 279 12.86 9.52 -8.38
N SER A 280 12.02 10.40 -8.92
CA SER A 280 11.07 10.11 -10.02
C SER A 280 11.57 10.58 -11.39
N GLN A 281 12.69 11.30 -11.43
CA GLN A 281 13.33 11.64 -12.70
C GLN A 281 14.06 10.41 -13.26
N PRO A 282 13.98 10.15 -14.58
CA PRO A 282 14.51 8.94 -15.24
C PRO A 282 16.02 8.87 -15.21
#